data_8a465a2db9a971119865915e55dd2d69
#
_entry.id   8a465a2db9a971119865915e55dd2d69
#
_cell.length_a   1.000
_cell.length_b   1.000
_cell.length_c   1.000
_cell.angle_alpha   90.00
_cell.angle_beta   90.00
_cell.angle_gamma   90.00
#
_symmetry.space_group_name_H-M   'P 1'
#
loop_
_entity.id
_entity.type
_entity.pdbx_description
1 polymer ?
#
loop_
_entity_poly.entity_id
_entity_poly.type
_entity_poly.pdbx_seq_one_letter_code
_entity_poly.pdbx_strand_id
1 'polypeptide(L)'
;METKELTQIEKATQKIQLVDGEFTPSEASDIIMNLIDVKINFHKIQRLQIWEGNHICKTNQLDGRIQELEKEKEIAREFIDSKRGLGQNLIINGTLELSIAK
;
A
#
# COMPACT_ATOMS: atom_id res chain seq x y z
N MET A 1 -14.29 29.21 13.59
CA MET A 1 -15.40 28.71 12.77
C MET A 1 -15.10 28.85 11.30
N GLU A 2 -15.10 30.07 10.85
CA GLU A 2 -14.77 30.36 9.45
C GLU A 2 -13.41 29.84 9.08
N THR A 3 -12.47 29.96 9.99
CA THR A 3 -11.12 29.47 9.77
C THR A 3 -11.13 27.97 9.48
N LYS A 4 -12.00 27.26 10.18
CA LYS A 4 -12.10 25.82 10.01
C LYS A 4 -12.67 25.46 8.64
N GLU A 5 -13.65 26.19 8.17
CA GLU A 5 -14.25 25.98 6.87
C GLU A 5 -13.26 26.32 5.76
N LEU A 6 -12.55 27.43 5.92
CA LEU A 6 -11.54 27.83 4.95
C LEU A 6 -10.42 26.79 4.87
N THR A 7 -10.04 26.24 6.00
CA THR A 7 -9.01 25.21 6.04
C THR A 7 -9.46 23.99 5.25
N GLN A 8 -10.72 23.60 5.37
CA GLN A 8 -11.23 22.46 4.62
C GLN A 8 -11.27 22.73 3.12
N ILE A 9 -11.66 23.93 2.74
CA ILE A 9 -11.72 24.31 1.32
C ILE A 9 -10.31 24.35 0.73
N GLU A 10 -9.36 24.86 1.50
CA GLU A 10 -7.99 24.99 1.03
C GLU A 10 -7.26 23.65 1.03
N LYS A 11 -7.73 22.68 1.78
CA LYS A 11 -7.08 21.38 1.87
C LYS A 11 -7.33 20.55 0.63
N ALA A 12 -6.48 20.71 -0.36
CA ALA A 12 -6.53 19.87 -1.56
C ALA A 12 -5.98 18.47 -1.30
N THR A 13 -5.19 18.31 -0.24
CA THR A 13 -4.57 17.02 0.09
C THR A 13 -4.72 16.72 1.57
N GLN A 14 -4.70 15.43 1.88
CA GLN A 14 -4.72 14.95 3.24
C GLN A 14 -3.65 13.87 3.38
N LYS A 15 -2.80 14.02 4.38
CA LYS A 15 -1.77 13.02 4.65
C LYS A 15 -2.16 12.20 5.86
N ILE A 16 -1.92 10.91 5.77
CA ILE A 16 -2.17 9.97 6.86
C ILE A 16 -0.86 9.27 7.17
N GLN A 17 -0.36 9.47 8.39
CA GLN A 17 0.82 8.77 8.88
C GLN A 17 0.38 7.37 9.28
N LEU A 18 0.44 6.44 8.33
CA LEU A 18 -0.09 5.11 8.54
C LEU A 18 0.78 4.28 9.49
N VAL A 19 2.07 4.37 9.30
CA VAL A 19 3.04 3.62 10.12
C VAL A 19 4.21 4.55 10.44
N ASP A 20 4.62 4.56 11.70
CA ASP A 20 5.79 5.33 12.11
C ASP A 20 6.31 4.74 13.41
N GLY A 21 7.40 3.99 13.34
CA GLY A 21 7.96 3.42 14.55
C GLY A 21 9.01 2.38 14.28
N GLU A 22 9.48 1.81 15.38
CA GLU A 22 10.48 0.76 15.37
C GLU A 22 9.80 -0.58 15.65
N PHE A 23 10.15 -1.59 14.89
CA PHE A 23 9.51 -2.89 14.94
C PHE A 23 10.54 -4.01 14.88
N THR A 24 10.19 -5.14 15.50
CA THR A 24 10.98 -6.34 15.31
C THR A 24 10.80 -6.84 13.87
N PRO A 25 11.71 -7.68 13.38
CA PRO A 25 11.54 -8.24 12.04
C PRO A 25 10.20 -8.95 11.86
N SER A 26 9.71 -9.66 12.88
CA SER A 26 8.41 -10.34 12.79
C SER A 26 7.26 -9.34 12.66
N GLU A 27 7.28 -8.30 13.48
CA GLU A 27 6.27 -7.25 13.41
C GLU A 27 6.33 -6.52 12.07
N ALA A 28 7.54 -6.20 11.61
CA ALA A 28 7.72 -5.52 10.33
C ALA A 28 7.18 -6.36 9.19
N SER A 29 7.45 -7.66 9.23
CA SER A 29 6.95 -8.57 8.20
C SER A 29 5.42 -8.57 8.17
N ASP A 30 4.80 -8.67 9.34
CA ASP A 30 3.34 -8.69 9.42
C ASP A 30 2.74 -7.41 8.84
N ILE A 31 3.29 -6.27 9.20
CA ILE A 31 2.79 -4.97 8.73
C ILE A 31 2.94 -4.85 7.22
N ILE A 32 4.15 -5.07 6.72
CA ILE A 32 4.45 -4.86 5.30
C ILE A 32 3.71 -5.88 4.42
N MET A 33 3.71 -7.16 4.81
CA MET A 33 3.03 -8.18 4.02
C MET A 33 1.54 -7.91 3.95
N ASN A 34 0.93 -7.53 5.08
CA ASN A 34 -0.50 -7.25 5.10
C ASN A 34 -0.87 -6.04 4.25
N LEU A 35 -0.06 -4.99 4.30
CA LEU A 35 -0.32 -3.80 3.48
C LEU A 35 -0.25 -4.11 2.00
N ILE A 36 0.77 -4.86 1.59
CA ILE A 36 0.92 -5.23 0.18
C ILE A 36 -0.21 -6.16 -0.24
N ASP A 37 -0.59 -7.13 0.61
CA ASP A 37 -1.66 -8.07 0.28
C ASP A 37 -3.01 -7.37 0.12
N VAL A 38 -3.29 -6.37 0.95
CA VAL A 38 -4.52 -5.60 0.81
C VAL A 38 -4.58 -4.96 -0.58
N LYS A 39 -3.47 -4.41 -1.04
CA LYS A 39 -3.40 -3.76 -2.34
C LYS A 39 -3.53 -4.78 -3.48
N ILE A 40 -2.86 -5.91 -3.35
CA ILE A 40 -2.96 -6.99 -4.34
C ILE A 40 -4.39 -7.48 -4.44
N ASN A 41 -5.03 -7.73 -3.30
CA ASN A 41 -6.41 -8.21 -3.28
C ASN A 41 -7.36 -7.20 -3.89
N PHE A 42 -7.15 -5.93 -3.64
CA PHE A 42 -7.95 -4.87 -4.23
C PHE A 42 -7.91 -4.95 -5.76
N HIS A 43 -6.72 -5.10 -6.33
CA HIS A 43 -6.57 -5.19 -7.79
C HIS A 43 -7.16 -6.48 -8.33
N LYS A 44 -7.07 -7.59 -7.59
CA LYS A 44 -7.66 -8.85 -8.02
C LYS A 44 -9.18 -8.76 -8.07
N ILE A 45 -9.78 -8.13 -7.07
CA ILE A 45 -11.23 -7.91 -7.06
C ILE A 45 -11.63 -6.99 -8.21
N GLN A 46 -10.87 -5.92 -8.42
CA GLN A 46 -11.12 -4.99 -9.51
C GLN A 46 -11.06 -5.69 -10.87
N ARG A 47 -10.05 -6.56 -11.04
CA ARG A 47 -9.90 -7.33 -12.26
C ARG A 47 -11.10 -8.25 -12.49
N LEU A 48 -11.57 -8.90 -11.45
CA LEU A 48 -12.70 -9.79 -11.53
C LEU A 48 -13.98 -9.03 -11.92
N GLN A 49 -14.19 -7.86 -11.33
CA GLN A 49 -15.35 -7.03 -11.64
C GLN A 49 -15.35 -6.59 -13.09
N ILE A 50 -14.19 -6.21 -13.61
CA ILE A 50 -14.07 -5.81 -15.02
C ILE A 50 -14.38 -7.02 -15.92
N TRP A 51 -13.83 -8.17 -15.59
CA TRP A 51 -14.05 -9.40 -16.37
C TRP A 51 -15.52 -9.78 -16.37
N GLU A 52 -16.17 -9.73 -15.23
CA GLU A 52 -17.60 -10.07 -15.13
C GLU A 52 -18.47 -9.08 -15.91
N GLY A 53 -18.08 -7.82 -15.94
CA GLY A 53 -18.81 -6.81 -16.69
C GLY A 53 -18.62 -6.91 -18.20
N ASN A 54 -17.43 -7.32 -18.63
CA ASN A 54 -17.09 -7.42 -20.04
C ASN A 54 -15.94 -8.39 -20.24
N HIS A 55 -16.27 -9.60 -20.70
CA HIS A 55 -15.29 -10.66 -20.89
C HIS A 55 -14.25 -10.37 -21.97
N ILE A 56 -14.52 -9.38 -22.80
CA ILE A 56 -13.60 -8.99 -23.87
C ILE A 56 -12.59 -7.96 -23.36
N CYS A 57 -12.89 -7.32 -22.25
CA CYS A 57 -12.05 -6.26 -21.70
C CYS A 57 -10.71 -6.80 -21.26
N LYS A 58 -9.63 -6.09 -21.65
CA LYS A 58 -8.29 -6.48 -21.27
C LYS A 58 -7.96 -5.95 -19.89
N THR A 59 -7.34 -6.79 -19.08
CA THR A 59 -6.94 -6.43 -17.72
C THR A 59 -5.43 -6.35 -17.56
N ASN A 60 -4.72 -6.11 -18.67
CA ASN A 60 -3.26 -6.16 -18.69
C ASN A 60 -2.61 -5.23 -17.68
N GLN A 61 -3.15 -4.02 -17.51
CA GLN A 61 -2.60 -3.06 -16.56
C GLN A 61 -2.73 -3.55 -15.14
N LEU A 62 -3.89 -4.14 -14.81
CA LEU A 62 -4.09 -4.68 -13.47
C LEU A 62 -3.21 -5.89 -13.22
N ASP A 63 -3.08 -6.76 -14.21
CA ASP A 63 -2.21 -7.93 -14.10
C ASP A 63 -0.76 -7.51 -13.89
N GLY A 64 -0.30 -6.51 -14.63
CA GLY A 64 1.05 -5.98 -14.48
C GLY A 64 1.27 -5.39 -13.09
N ARG A 65 0.29 -4.65 -12.60
CA ARG A 65 0.40 -4.04 -11.28
C ARG A 65 0.43 -5.10 -10.17
N ILE A 66 -0.38 -6.15 -10.31
CA ILE A 66 -0.37 -7.25 -9.36
C ILE A 66 1.00 -7.92 -9.33
N GLN A 67 1.58 -8.17 -10.48
CA GLN A 67 2.91 -8.78 -10.57
C GLN A 67 3.98 -7.90 -9.93
N GLU A 68 3.91 -6.60 -10.16
CA GLU A 68 4.83 -5.65 -9.53
C GLU A 68 4.73 -5.71 -8.01
N LEU A 69 3.52 -5.75 -7.49
CA LEU A 69 3.31 -5.79 -6.05
C LEU A 69 3.76 -7.12 -5.44
N GLU A 70 3.56 -8.21 -6.14
CA GLU A 70 4.04 -9.51 -5.69
C GLU A 70 5.57 -9.54 -5.64
N LYS A 71 6.22 -8.90 -6.60
CA LYS A 71 7.68 -8.78 -6.63
C LYS A 71 8.16 -7.89 -5.48
N GLU A 72 7.48 -6.77 -5.25
CA GLU A 72 7.80 -5.90 -4.14
C GLU A 72 7.67 -6.62 -2.81
N LYS A 73 6.65 -7.46 -2.70
CA LYS A 73 6.42 -8.26 -1.50
C LYS A 73 7.60 -9.20 -1.25
N GLU A 74 8.09 -9.84 -2.29
CA GLU A 74 9.20 -10.77 -2.17
C GLU A 74 10.49 -10.04 -1.79
N ILE A 75 10.74 -8.89 -2.42
CA ILE A 75 11.91 -8.06 -2.09
C ILE A 75 11.87 -7.64 -0.62
N ALA A 76 10.69 -7.21 -0.16
CA ALA A 76 10.53 -6.80 1.23
C ALA A 76 10.77 -7.96 2.19
N ARG A 77 10.26 -9.15 1.84
CA ARG A 77 10.46 -10.34 2.66
C ARG A 77 11.93 -10.68 2.80
N GLU A 78 12.65 -10.67 1.70
CA GLU A 78 14.08 -10.97 1.71
C GLU A 78 14.86 -9.97 2.55
N PHE A 79 14.52 -8.69 2.41
CA PHE A 79 15.17 -7.66 3.20
C PHE A 79 14.95 -7.87 4.70
N ILE A 80 13.69 -8.09 5.10
CA ILE A 80 13.35 -8.28 6.49
C ILE A 80 14.02 -9.53 7.05
N ASP A 81 14.00 -10.62 6.29
CA ASP A 81 14.62 -11.87 6.73
C ASP A 81 16.13 -11.73 6.92
N SER A 82 16.79 -10.93 6.08
CA SER A 82 18.22 -10.70 6.23
C SER A 82 18.54 -9.98 7.53
N LYS A 83 17.65 -9.11 8.00
CA LYS A 83 17.85 -8.38 9.25
C LYS A 83 17.51 -9.23 10.46
N ARG A 84 16.61 -10.19 10.29
CA ARG A 84 16.24 -11.10 11.36
C ARG A 84 17.46 -11.87 11.88
N GLY A 85 18.31 -12.32 10.98
CA GLY A 85 19.52 -13.03 11.34
C GLY A 85 20.55 -12.17 12.10
N LEU A 86 20.44 -10.85 11.96
CA LEU A 86 21.34 -9.92 12.64
C LEU A 86 20.79 -9.43 13.98
N GLY A 87 19.57 -9.85 14.33
CA GLY A 87 18.94 -9.42 15.57
C GLY A 87 18.63 -7.95 15.63
N GLN A 88 18.43 -7.32 14.47
CA GLN A 88 18.21 -5.87 14.39
C GLN A 88 16.72 -5.57 14.19
N ASN A 89 16.27 -4.50 14.83
CA ASN A 89 14.91 -3.99 14.59
C ASN A 89 14.91 -3.10 13.36
N LEU A 90 13.70 -2.88 12.84
CA LEU A 90 13.51 -2.10 11.63
C LEU A 90 12.64 -0.89 11.92
N ILE A 91 12.94 0.21 11.24
CA ILE A 91 12.09 1.38 11.29
C ILE A 91 11.22 1.37 10.06
N ILE A 92 9.92 1.51 10.27
CA ILE A 92 8.98 1.63 9.16
C ILE A 92 8.36 3.01 9.20
N ASN A 93 8.40 3.69 8.06
CA ASN A 93 7.82 5.01 7.94
C ASN A 93 6.99 5.03 6.66
N GLY A 94 5.67 5.12 6.82
CA GLY A 94 4.77 5.10 5.69
C GLY A 94 3.68 6.15 5.81
N THR A 95 3.58 6.98 4.80
CA THR A 95 2.57 8.03 4.74
C THR A 95 1.73 7.84 3.50
N LEU A 96 0.41 7.93 3.66
CA LEU A 96 -0.51 7.94 2.54
C LEU A 96 -0.94 9.37 2.28
N GLU A 97 -1.02 9.73 1.02
CA GLU A 97 -1.47 11.04 0.63
C GLU A 97 -2.70 10.92 -0.26
N LEU A 98 -3.76 11.61 0.14
CA LEU A 98 -4.99 11.67 -0.65
C LEU A 98 -5.10 13.07 -1.23
N SER A 99 -5.43 13.13 -2.51
CA SER A 99 -5.65 14.40 -3.17
C SER A 99 -6.80 14.26 -4.13
N ILE A 100 -7.31 15.41 -4.55
CA ILE A 100 -8.45 15.44 -5.46
C ILE A 100 -7.98 15.09 -6.86
N ALA A 101 -8.64 14.13 -7.50
CA ALA A 101 -8.36 13.79 -8.89
C ALA A 101 -8.96 14.84 -9.80
N LYS A 102 -8.19 15.24 -10.81
CA LYS A 102 -8.66 16.27 -11.76
C LYS A 102 -8.91 15.69 -13.13
#